data_cc9298f4bcfac3ac50a0cfda39b04693
#
_entry.id   cc9298f4bcfac3ac50a0cfda39b04693
#
_cell.length_a   1.000
_cell.length_b   1.000
_cell.length_c   1.000
_cell.angle_alpha   90.00
_cell.angle_beta   90.00
_cell.angle_gamma   90.00
#
_symmetry.space_group_name_H-M   'P 1'
#
loop_
_entity.id
_entity.type
_entity.pdbx_description
1 polymer ?
#
loop_
_entity_poly.entity_id
_entity_poly.type
_entity_poly.pdbx_seq_one_letter_code
_entity_poly.pdbx_strand_id
1 'polypeptide(L)'
;GISESVKAFCGRDISKEPIPVIPTVHYCMGGIPTNFKAEVLKPNDSNTEEVCEGLMAIGEAACASVHGANRLGTNALAELVVFGRGAAIQAGQVIDSNESLRMPSQSQTNLIIERLESIKNNKGDVSVGELREKMQKTVQKRFGVYRESETLKLGNDELASMSQDLKHIKVKDQSDIFNTDLVEALELHNLMQVAGSVGVSAEQRTESRGAHAREDFPERDDENWLKHTLF
;
A
#
# COMPACT_ATOMS: atom_id res chain seq x y z
N GLY A 1 -12.43 -24.65 -16.58
CA GLY A 1 -11.28 -23.74 -16.73
C GLY A 1 -11.64 -22.43 -17.42
N ILE A 2 -10.65 -21.64 -17.88
CA ILE A 2 -10.89 -20.29 -18.46
C ILE A 2 -11.94 -20.32 -19.57
N SER A 3 -11.89 -21.28 -20.48
CA SER A 3 -12.88 -21.41 -21.58
C SER A 3 -14.31 -21.56 -21.09
N GLU A 4 -14.52 -22.36 -20.05
CA GLU A 4 -15.83 -22.57 -19.45
C GLU A 4 -16.35 -21.31 -18.78
N SER A 5 -15.47 -20.61 -18.04
CA SER A 5 -15.82 -19.34 -17.39
C SER A 5 -16.19 -18.28 -18.42
N VAL A 6 -15.37 -18.12 -19.45
CA VAL A 6 -15.65 -17.14 -20.51
C VAL A 6 -16.94 -17.48 -21.26
N LYS A 7 -17.17 -18.76 -21.56
CA LYS A 7 -18.42 -19.19 -22.20
C LYS A 7 -19.64 -18.92 -21.30
N ALA A 8 -19.51 -19.18 -19.99
CA ALA A 8 -20.60 -18.95 -19.04
C ALA A 8 -20.92 -17.46 -18.84
N PHE A 9 -19.91 -16.61 -18.72
CA PHE A 9 -20.10 -15.19 -18.39
C PHE A 9 -20.16 -14.26 -19.61
N CYS A 10 -19.46 -14.57 -20.70
CA CYS A 10 -19.39 -13.72 -21.89
C CYS A 10 -20.09 -14.35 -23.12
N GLY A 11 -20.49 -15.62 -23.05
CA GLY A 11 -21.10 -16.34 -24.19
C GLY A 11 -20.10 -16.62 -25.32
N ARG A 12 -18.80 -16.40 -25.13
CA ARG A 12 -17.80 -16.46 -26.21
C ARG A 12 -16.96 -17.74 -26.14
N ASP A 13 -16.51 -18.17 -27.34
CA ASP A 13 -15.57 -19.29 -27.47
C ASP A 13 -14.15 -18.74 -27.73
N ILE A 14 -13.30 -18.77 -26.72
CA ILE A 14 -11.93 -18.24 -26.79
C ILE A 14 -11.00 -18.96 -27.77
N SER A 15 -11.44 -20.11 -28.32
CA SER A 15 -10.71 -20.79 -29.39
C SER A 15 -11.00 -20.18 -30.79
N LYS A 16 -12.04 -19.34 -30.89
CA LYS A 16 -12.51 -18.76 -32.13
C LYS A 16 -12.51 -17.26 -32.19
N GLU A 17 -12.61 -16.61 -31.00
CA GLU A 17 -12.71 -15.16 -30.91
C GLU A 17 -12.01 -14.63 -29.64
N PRO A 18 -11.46 -13.39 -29.70
CA PRO A 18 -10.87 -12.76 -28.53
C PRO A 18 -11.94 -12.31 -27.54
N ILE A 19 -11.53 -12.19 -26.28
CA ILE A 19 -12.35 -11.60 -25.21
C ILE A 19 -11.86 -10.20 -24.89
N PRO A 20 -12.76 -9.27 -24.52
CA PRO A 20 -12.37 -7.95 -24.06
C PRO A 20 -11.68 -8.07 -22.69
N VAL A 21 -10.55 -7.41 -22.54
CA VAL A 21 -9.82 -7.30 -21.26
C VAL A 21 -9.50 -5.83 -20.99
N ILE A 22 -9.41 -5.46 -19.72
CA ILE A 22 -8.95 -4.15 -19.31
C ILE A 22 -7.77 -4.32 -18.34
N PRO A 23 -6.78 -3.43 -18.37
CA PRO A 23 -5.72 -3.40 -17.38
C PRO A 23 -6.33 -3.21 -15.99
N THR A 24 -5.93 -4.06 -15.05
CA THR A 24 -6.43 -4.01 -13.67
C THR A 24 -5.25 -4.12 -12.72
N VAL A 25 -5.26 -3.33 -11.66
CA VAL A 25 -4.27 -3.44 -10.60
C VAL A 25 -4.34 -4.85 -10.01
N HIS A 26 -3.20 -5.52 -9.96
CA HIS A 26 -3.11 -6.90 -9.49
C HIS A 26 -2.19 -7.05 -8.28
N TYR A 27 -1.09 -6.31 -8.23
CA TYR A 27 -0.06 -6.42 -7.20
C TYR A 27 0.62 -5.07 -6.97
N CYS A 28 0.85 -4.71 -5.71
CA CYS A 28 1.57 -3.51 -5.34
C CYS A 28 3.07 -3.84 -5.20
N MET A 29 3.88 -3.50 -6.22
CA MET A 29 5.32 -3.49 -6.07
C MET A 29 5.74 -2.30 -5.23
N GLY A 30 6.69 -2.51 -4.33
CA GLY A 30 7.05 -1.54 -3.30
C GLY A 30 6.52 -1.98 -1.94
N GLY A 31 6.33 -1.05 -1.03
CA GLY A 31 5.85 -1.35 0.33
C GLY A 31 6.86 -0.96 1.41
N ILE A 32 6.77 -1.57 2.56
CA ILE A 32 7.66 -1.34 3.69
C ILE A 32 9.06 -1.84 3.34
N PRO A 33 10.10 -0.98 3.31
CA PRO A 33 11.45 -1.40 2.94
C PRO A 33 12.01 -2.38 3.96
N THR A 34 12.57 -3.49 3.47
CA THR A 34 13.19 -4.53 4.32
C THR A 34 14.52 -4.98 3.77
N ASN A 35 15.39 -5.49 4.65
CA ASN A 35 16.57 -6.23 4.26
C ASN A 35 16.24 -7.71 3.95
N PHE A 36 17.24 -8.50 3.57
CA PHE A 36 17.06 -9.92 3.26
C PHE A 36 16.65 -10.81 4.45
N LYS A 37 16.74 -10.29 5.68
CA LYS A 37 16.28 -10.94 6.92
C LYS A 37 14.83 -10.57 7.26
N ALA A 38 14.17 -9.81 6.39
CA ALA A 38 12.83 -9.26 6.58
C ALA A 38 12.73 -8.21 7.71
N GLU A 39 13.85 -7.67 8.20
CA GLU A 39 13.87 -6.58 9.16
C GLU A 39 13.51 -5.27 8.45
N VAL A 40 12.59 -4.51 9.03
CA VAL A 40 12.16 -3.22 8.45
C VAL A 40 13.30 -2.21 8.53
N LEU A 41 13.54 -1.55 7.41
CA LEU A 41 14.52 -0.48 7.32
C LEU A 41 13.88 0.89 7.62
N LYS A 42 14.64 1.74 8.26
CA LYS A 42 14.33 3.15 8.53
C LYS A 42 15.43 4.03 7.92
N PRO A 43 15.48 4.13 6.58
CA PRO A 43 16.54 4.86 5.88
C PRO A 43 16.60 6.32 6.31
N ASN A 44 17.82 6.84 6.45
CA ASN A 44 18.08 8.26 6.64
C ASN A 44 19.30 8.68 5.80
N ASP A 45 19.60 9.99 5.77
CA ASP A 45 20.66 10.54 4.92
C ASP A 45 22.07 9.98 5.23
N SER A 46 22.28 9.47 6.45
CA SER A 46 23.57 8.94 6.89
C SER A 46 23.67 7.43 6.82
N ASN A 47 22.53 6.71 6.87
CA ASN A 47 22.49 5.26 6.88
C ASN A 47 21.19 4.77 6.21
N THR A 48 21.33 4.22 5.02
CA THR A 48 20.20 3.66 4.25
C THR A 48 19.78 2.26 4.73
N GLU A 49 20.61 1.61 5.56
CA GLU A 49 20.42 0.24 6.06
C GLU A 49 20.07 0.24 7.58
N GLU A 50 19.67 1.37 8.15
CA GLU A 50 19.25 1.43 9.54
C GLU A 50 18.02 0.56 9.78
N VAL A 51 18.11 -0.37 10.72
CA VAL A 51 17.04 -1.31 11.05
C VAL A 51 16.11 -0.71 12.12
N CYS A 52 14.81 -0.85 11.89
CA CYS A 52 13.80 -0.61 12.92
C CYS A 52 13.68 -1.86 13.80
N GLU A 53 14.38 -1.86 14.94
CA GLU A 53 14.46 -3.02 15.83
C GLU A 53 13.08 -3.54 16.27
N GLY A 54 12.90 -4.85 16.17
CA GLY A 54 11.68 -5.54 16.60
C GLY A 54 10.52 -5.47 15.60
N LEU A 55 10.71 -4.84 14.42
CA LEU A 55 9.70 -4.78 13.36
C LEU A 55 10.16 -5.53 12.11
N MET A 56 9.31 -6.42 11.62
CA MET A 56 9.53 -7.19 10.41
C MET A 56 8.37 -7.04 9.45
N ALA A 57 8.64 -7.14 8.14
CA ALA A 57 7.62 -7.19 7.11
C ALA A 57 7.98 -8.20 6.02
N ILE A 58 6.98 -8.91 5.51
CA ILE A 58 7.11 -9.93 4.46
C ILE A 58 5.93 -9.85 3.49
N GLY A 59 6.10 -10.48 2.34
CA GLY A 59 5.04 -10.59 1.33
C GLY A 59 4.73 -9.25 0.66
N GLU A 60 3.53 -9.12 0.12
CA GLU A 60 3.11 -7.94 -0.66
C GLU A 60 3.19 -6.62 0.12
N ALA A 61 3.08 -6.65 1.46
CA ALA A 61 3.24 -5.47 2.29
C ALA A 61 4.70 -4.97 2.38
N ALA A 62 5.67 -5.83 2.08
CA ALA A 62 7.10 -5.54 2.17
C ALA A 62 7.72 -5.19 0.82
N CYS A 63 8.82 -4.47 0.85
CA CYS A 63 9.69 -4.24 -0.28
C CYS A 63 11.10 -4.79 0.01
N ALA A 64 11.30 -6.08 -0.27
CA ALA A 64 12.61 -6.71 -0.21
C ALA A 64 13.43 -6.48 -1.49
N SER A 65 13.00 -5.59 -2.38
CA SER A 65 13.66 -5.20 -3.66
C SER A 65 13.78 -6.33 -4.70
N VAL A 66 13.01 -7.42 -4.54
CA VAL A 66 13.14 -8.60 -5.43
C VAL A 66 12.24 -8.55 -6.67
N HIS A 67 11.32 -7.59 -6.74
CA HIS A 67 10.36 -7.47 -7.84
C HIS A 67 10.67 -6.34 -8.83
N GLY A 68 11.54 -5.39 -8.45
CA GLY A 68 11.79 -4.21 -9.26
C GLY A 68 10.50 -3.38 -9.45
N ALA A 69 10.35 -2.80 -10.62
CA ALA A 69 9.20 -1.96 -10.95
C ALA A 69 7.98 -2.74 -11.48
N ASN A 70 8.12 -4.05 -11.73
CA ASN A 70 7.02 -4.94 -12.09
C ASN A 70 7.38 -6.40 -11.79
N ARG A 71 6.57 -7.05 -10.99
CA ARG A 71 6.78 -8.43 -10.54
C ARG A 71 6.59 -9.44 -11.68
N LEU A 72 7.49 -10.40 -11.78
CA LEU A 72 7.28 -11.58 -12.63
C LEU A 72 6.13 -12.44 -12.08
N GLY A 73 5.38 -13.04 -12.97
CA GLY A 73 4.32 -13.99 -12.64
C GLY A 73 4.83 -15.08 -11.69
N THR A 74 4.03 -15.50 -10.72
CA THR A 74 4.31 -16.48 -9.66
C THR A 74 5.35 -16.08 -8.60
N ASN A 75 6.21 -15.08 -8.83
CA ASN A 75 7.27 -14.71 -7.87
C ASN A 75 6.73 -14.22 -6.52
N ALA A 76 5.48 -13.77 -6.42
CA ALA A 76 4.87 -13.44 -5.12
C ALA A 76 4.82 -14.65 -4.19
N LEU A 77 4.43 -15.84 -4.69
CA LEU A 77 4.41 -17.06 -3.88
C LEU A 77 5.81 -17.48 -3.41
N ALA A 78 6.81 -17.35 -4.28
CA ALA A 78 8.20 -17.65 -3.92
C ALA A 78 8.70 -16.69 -2.83
N GLU A 79 8.38 -15.39 -2.95
CA GLU A 79 8.71 -14.38 -1.95
C GLU A 79 8.09 -14.70 -0.59
N LEU A 80 6.78 -14.96 -0.55
CA LEU A 80 6.06 -15.30 0.69
C LEU A 80 6.72 -16.46 1.44
N VAL A 81 7.08 -17.51 0.73
CA VAL A 81 7.71 -18.71 1.33
C VAL A 81 9.13 -18.42 1.80
N VAL A 82 9.95 -17.78 0.98
CA VAL A 82 11.37 -17.51 1.28
C VAL A 82 11.51 -16.52 2.43
N PHE A 83 10.88 -15.35 2.31
CA PHE A 83 11.02 -14.31 3.33
C PHE A 83 10.20 -14.62 4.59
N GLY A 84 9.06 -15.32 4.48
CA GLY A 84 8.32 -15.80 5.64
C GLY A 84 9.14 -16.77 6.49
N ARG A 85 9.83 -17.73 5.85
CA ARG A 85 10.77 -18.63 6.53
C ARG A 85 11.96 -17.87 7.11
N GLY A 86 12.54 -16.93 6.33
CA GLY A 86 13.67 -16.10 6.77
C GLY A 86 13.33 -15.27 8.01
N ALA A 87 12.18 -14.61 7.99
CA ALA A 87 11.69 -13.83 9.12
C ALA A 87 11.50 -14.67 10.39
N ALA A 88 10.93 -15.88 10.26
CA ALA A 88 10.74 -16.78 11.40
C ALA A 88 12.08 -17.20 12.02
N ILE A 89 13.10 -17.50 11.20
CA ILE A 89 14.45 -17.85 11.67
C ILE A 89 15.08 -16.66 12.38
N GLN A 90 15.00 -15.45 11.78
CA GLN A 90 15.56 -14.23 12.38
C GLN A 90 14.85 -13.87 13.69
N ALA A 91 13.52 -13.97 13.74
CA ALA A 91 12.76 -13.75 14.97
C ALA A 91 13.18 -14.69 16.09
N GLY A 92 13.38 -15.98 15.79
CA GLY A 92 13.90 -16.96 16.75
C GLY A 92 15.28 -16.56 17.32
N GLN A 93 16.19 -16.08 16.47
CA GLN A 93 17.50 -15.63 16.90
C GLN A 93 17.45 -14.38 17.80
N VAL A 94 16.52 -13.46 17.53
CA VAL A 94 16.33 -12.25 18.32
C VAL A 94 15.70 -12.57 19.69
N ILE A 95 14.69 -13.45 19.71
CA ILE A 95 13.98 -13.82 20.94
C ILE A 95 14.87 -14.63 21.88
N ASP A 96 15.75 -15.48 21.36
CA ASP A 96 16.67 -16.29 22.14
C ASP A 96 17.78 -15.48 22.84
N SER A 97 17.87 -14.17 22.59
CA SER A 97 18.88 -13.30 23.19
C SER A 97 18.69 -12.99 24.68
N ASN A 98 17.68 -13.55 25.36
CA ASN A 98 17.35 -13.33 26.76
C ASN A 98 17.05 -11.86 27.14
N GLU A 99 16.73 -11.02 26.19
CA GLU A 99 16.28 -9.68 26.48
C GLU A 99 14.82 -9.70 26.96
N SER A 100 14.54 -9.03 28.06
CA SER A 100 13.17 -8.83 28.53
C SER A 100 12.40 -7.97 27.53
N LEU A 101 11.19 -8.38 27.17
CA LEU A 101 10.31 -7.57 26.35
C LEU A 101 10.14 -6.16 26.94
N ARG A 102 10.46 -5.15 26.13
CA ARG A 102 10.19 -3.76 26.49
C ARG A 102 8.69 -3.52 26.43
N MET A 103 8.08 -3.31 27.58
CA MET A 103 6.67 -2.91 27.63
C MET A 103 6.51 -1.48 27.12
N PRO A 104 5.46 -1.19 26.33
CA PRO A 104 5.18 0.19 25.92
C PRO A 104 4.92 1.07 27.15
N SER A 105 5.35 2.31 27.10
CA SER A 105 5.06 3.25 28.19
C SER A 105 3.55 3.53 28.27
N GLN A 106 3.08 3.87 29.48
CA GLN A 106 1.66 4.24 29.66
C GLN A 106 1.27 5.42 28.77
N SER A 107 2.17 6.36 28.53
CA SER A 107 1.90 7.49 27.62
C SER A 107 1.69 7.05 26.17
N GLN A 108 2.48 6.11 25.67
CA GLN A 108 2.30 5.55 24.31
C GLN A 108 0.98 4.78 24.20
N THR A 109 0.65 3.98 25.22
CA THR A 109 -0.63 3.26 25.26
C THR A 109 -1.81 4.22 25.25
N ASN A 110 -1.74 5.29 26.08
CA ASN A 110 -2.80 6.30 26.11
C ASN A 110 -3.00 7.01 24.77
N LEU A 111 -1.91 7.37 24.07
CA LEU A 111 -2.02 7.98 22.72
C LEU A 111 -2.77 7.10 21.72
N ILE A 112 -2.54 5.78 21.77
CA ILE A 112 -3.24 4.84 20.88
C ILE A 112 -4.73 4.76 21.25
N ILE A 113 -5.04 4.68 22.54
CA ILE A 113 -6.43 4.67 23.03
C ILE A 113 -7.14 5.97 22.67
N GLU A 114 -6.53 7.11 22.92
CA GLU A 114 -7.06 8.44 22.60
C GLU A 114 -7.34 8.58 21.09
N ARG A 115 -6.42 8.08 20.24
CA ARG A 115 -6.65 8.07 18.78
C ARG A 115 -7.88 7.22 18.43
N LEU A 116 -7.99 6.01 18.97
CA LEU A 116 -9.13 5.12 18.70
C LEU A 116 -10.45 5.76 19.14
N GLU A 117 -10.48 6.30 20.37
CA GLU A 117 -11.66 6.96 20.92
C GLU A 117 -12.03 8.22 20.13
N SER A 118 -11.05 8.99 19.68
CA SER A 118 -11.29 10.19 18.87
C SER A 118 -11.96 9.85 17.53
N ILE A 119 -11.58 8.74 16.90
CA ILE A 119 -12.21 8.27 15.66
C ILE A 119 -13.62 7.75 15.94
N LYS A 120 -13.78 6.86 16.96
CA LYS A 120 -15.06 6.28 17.33
C LYS A 120 -16.10 7.35 17.69
N ASN A 121 -15.72 8.33 18.49
CA ASN A 121 -16.61 9.35 19.04
C ASN A 121 -16.67 10.62 18.19
N ASN A 122 -16.10 10.62 17.00
CA ASN A 122 -16.11 11.80 16.12
C ASN A 122 -17.56 12.18 15.74
N LYS A 123 -17.87 13.46 15.92
CA LYS A 123 -19.20 14.03 15.64
C LYS A 123 -19.28 14.71 14.27
N GLY A 124 -18.37 14.39 13.38
CA GLY A 124 -18.39 14.87 12.01
C GLY A 124 -19.62 14.40 11.24
N ASP A 125 -19.73 14.79 9.99
CA ASP A 125 -20.83 14.51 9.09
C ASP A 125 -20.40 13.74 7.83
N VAL A 126 -19.11 13.52 7.66
CA VAL A 126 -18.54 12.82 6.50
C VAL A 126 -18.76 11.31 6.63
N SER A 127 -19.40 10.73 5.63
CA SER A 127 -19.58 9.27 5.54
C SER A 127 -18.28 8.56 5.19
N VAL A 128 -17.90 7.54 5.99
CA VAL A 128 -16.72 6.70 5.74
C VAL A 128 -16.79 6.04 4.34
N GLY A 129 -17.94 5.46 3.99
CA GLY A 129 -18.13 4.80 2.69
C GLY A 129 -18.06 5.76 1.50
N GLU A 130 -18.67 6.94 1.61
CA GLU A 130 -18.64 7.95 0.53
C GLU A 130 -17.24 8.51 0.32
N LEU A 131 -16.50 8.79 1.40
CA LEU A 131 -15.11 9.25 1.30
C LEU A 131 -14.19 8.18 0.72
N ARG A 132 -14.38 6.91 1.11
CA ARG A 132 -13.66 5.76 0.53
C ARG A 132 -13.93 5.66 -0.97
N GLU A 133 -15.18 5.71 -1.38
CA GLU A 133 -15.55 5.64 -2.81
C GLU A 133 -14.96 6.81 -3.61
N LYS A 134 -15.01 8.02 -3.06
CA LYS A 134 -14.40 9.21 -3.67
C LYS A 134 -12.90 9.03 -3.86
N MET A 135 -12.19 8.55 -2.81
CA MET A 135 -10.75 8.24 -2.88
C MET A 135 -10.45 7.19 -3.96
N GLN A 136 -11.18 6.08 -3.99
CA GLN A 136 -10.99 5.02 -4.98
C GLN A 136 -11.19 5.52 -6.41
N LYS A 137 -12.23 6.32 -6.65
CA LYS A 137 -12.48 6.93 -7.97
C LYS A 137 -11.37 7.90 -8.38
N THR A 138 -10.88 8.70 -7.44
CA THR A 138 -9.75 9.62 -7.67
C THR A 138 -8.48 8.83 -8.01
N VAL A 139 -8.13 7.83 -7.20
CA VAL A 139 -6.94 7.01 -7.43
C VAL A 139 -7.01 6.30 -8.79
N GLN A 140 -8.15 5.67 -9.12
CA GLN A 140 -8.35 5.02 -10.41
C GLN A 140 -8.22 6.00 -11.59
N LYS A 141 -8.77 7.20 -11.47
CA LYS A 141 -8.80 8.20 -12.54
C LYS A 141 -7.45 8.92 -12.70
N ARG A 142 -6.76 9.22 -11.60
CA ARG A 142 -5.57 10.10 -11.60
C ARG A 142 -4.26 9.34 -11.61
N PHE A 143 -4.21 8.16 -10.98
CA PHE A 143 -3.01 7.34 -10.84
C PHE A 143 -3.10 6.02 -11.60
N GLY A 144 -4.09 5.89 -12.50
CA GLY A 144 -4.29 4.69 -13.30
C GLY A 144 -3.11 4.33 -14.20
N VAL A 145 -3.34 3.45 -15.19
CA VAL A 145 -2.29 2.80 -15.98
C VAL A 145 -1.38 3.79 -16.71
N TYR A 146 -1.96 4.78 -17.38
CA TYR A 146 -1.23 5.82 -18.12
C TYR A 146 -1.27 7.13 -17.36
N ARG A 147 -0.10 7.70 -17.13
CA ARG A 147 0.14 8.81 -16.20
C ARG A 147 0.77 9.98 -16.89
N GLU A 148 0.40 11.19 -16.49
CA GLU A 148 1.01 12.43 -16.91
C GLU A 148 1.10 13.43 -15.75
N SER A 149 2.00 14.39 -15.79
CA SER A 149 2.28 15.31 -14.69
C SER A 149 1.06 16.07 -14.19
N GLU A 150 0.25 16.61 -15.11
CA GLU A 150 -0.93 17.40 -14.75
C GLU A 150 -1.98 16.54 -14.01
N THR A 151 -2.26 15.37 -14.54
CA THR A 151 -3.24 14.43 -13.95
C THR A 151 -2.78 13.93 -12.57
N LEU A 152 -1.49 13.59 -12.42
CA LEU A 152 -0.91 13.16 -11.14
C LEU A 152 -0.98 14.27 -10.10
N LYS A 153 -0.62 15.50 -10.46
CA LYS A 153 -0.69 16.67 -9.57
C LYS A 153 -2.12 16.93 -9.09
N LEU A 154 -3.09 16.97 -10.01
CA LEU A 154 -4.50 17.11 -9.64
C LEU A 154 -4.97 15.98 -8.70
N GLY A 155 -4.51 14.76 -8.91
CA GLY A 155 -4.79 13.63 -8.03
C GLY A 155 -4.25 13.82 -6.61
N ASN A 156 -3.01 14.30 -6.49
CA ASN A 156 -2.39 14.59 -5.20
C ASN A 156 -3.11 15.73 -4.47
N ASP A 157 -3.52 16.79 -5.18
CA ASP A 157 -4.32 17.89 -4.60
C ASP A 157 -5.70 17.39 -4.11
N GLU A 158 -6.37 16.53 -4.89
CA GLU A 158 -7.64 15.90 -4.51
C GLU A 158 -7.47 15.00 -3.27
N LEU A 159 -6.40 14.18 -3.19
CA LEU A 159 -6.11 13.34 -2.02
C LEU A 159 -5.77 14.16 -0.78
N ALA A 160 -4.99 15.24 -0.93
CA ALA A 160 -4.67 16.15 0.17
C ALA A 160 -5.94 16.79 0.76
N SER A 161 -6.89 17.21 -0.09
CA SER A 161 -8.19 17.71 0.34
C SER A 161 -8.99 16.63 1.10
N MET A 162 -9.10 15.41 0.54
CA MET A 162 -9.80 14.30 1.18
C MET A 162 -9.17 13.89 2.52
N SER A 163 -7.85 14.05 2.68
CA SER A 163 -7.15 13.78 3.94
C SER A 163 -7.59 14.74 5.06
N GLN A 164 -8.07 15.95 4.74
CA GLN A 164 -8.67 16.85 5.73
C GLN A 164 -10.07 16.36 6.12
N ASP A 165 -10.82 15.79 5.18
CA ASP A 165 -12.17 15.26 5.43
C ASP A 165 -12.13 14.07 6.43
N LEU A 166 -11.00 13.34 6.54
CA LEU A 166 -10.82 12.29 7.56
C LEU A 166 -11.03 12.77 8.99
N LYS A 167 -10.78 14.04 9.28
CA LYS A 167 -11.01 14.65 10.61
C LYS A 167 -12.49 14.81 10.93
N HIS A 168 -13.35 14.67 9.93
CA HIS A 168 -14.79 14.90 10.02
C HIS A 168 -15.61 13.63 9.73
N ILE A 169 -14.96 12.46 9.63
CA ILE A 169 -15.67 11.20 9.44
C ILE A 169 -16.57 10.89 10.64
N LYS A 170 -17.66 10.21 10.36
CA LYS A 170 -18.63 9.80 11.38
C LYS A 170 -18.75 8.28 11.40
N VAL A 171 -18.40 7.69 12.54
CA VAL A 171 -18.70 6.28 12.87
C VAL A 171 -20.12 6.23 13.43
N LYS A 172 -21.01 5.52 12.75
CA LYS A 172 -22.45 5.45 13.13
C LYS A 172 -22.71 4.39 14.20
N ASP A 173 -22.05 3.25 14.07
CA ASP A 173 -22.12 2.18 15.05
C ASP A 173 -21.26 2.51 16.28
N GLN A 174 -21.85 2.58 17.44
CA GLN A 174 -21.18 2.86 18.71
C GLN A 174 -21.01 1.63 19.59
N SER A 175 -21.34 0.44 19.07
CA SER A 175 -21.15 -0.83 19.78
C SER A 175 -19.66 -1.14 20.01
N ASP A 176 -19.37 -1.93 21.03
CA ASP A 176 -18.02 -2.38 21.37
C ASP A 176 -17.69 -3.77 20.78
N ILE A 177 -18.68 -4.45 20.18
CA ILE A 177 -18.56 -5.82 19.69
C ILE A 177 -18.93 -5.83 18.21
N PHE A 178 -18.03 -6.38 17.37
CA PHE A 178 -18.19 -6.47 15.91
C PHE A 178 -18.51 -5.13 15.23
N ASN A 179 -17.93 -4.05 15.71
CA ASN A 179 -18.09 -2.71 15.13
C ASN A 179 -17.30 -2.60 13.82
N THR A 180 -17.90 -3.06 12.75
CA THR A 180 -17.30 -3.02 11.40
C THR A 180 -17.18 -1.59 10.87
N ASP A 181 -18.06 -0.68 11.27
CA ASP A 181 -18.02 0.72 10.88
C ASP A 181 -16.75 1.43 11.42
N LEU A 182 -16.37 1.13 12.67
CA LEU A 182 -15.11 1.60 13.25
C LEU A 182 -13.89 0.99 12.52
N VAL A 183 -13.92 -0.30 12.19
CA VAL A 183 -12.85 -0.96 11.43
C VAL A 183 -12.70 -0.30 10.06
N GLU A 184 -13.79 -0.06 9.34
CA GLU A 184 -13.81 0.64 8.05
C GLU A 184 -13.23 2.06 8.14
N ALA A 185 -13.52 2.78 9.23
CA ALA A 185 -12.97 4.11 9.49
C ALA A 185 -11.44 4.06 9.70
N LEU A 186 -10.95 3.10 10.48
CA LEU A 186 -9.51 2.88 10.71
C LEU A 186 -8.77 2.48 9.43
N GLU A 187 -9.37 1.58 8.65
CA GLU A 187 -8.84 1.19 7.35
C GLU A 187 -8.76 2.37 6.37
N LEU A 188 -9.77 3.24 6.35
CA LEU A 188 -9.78 4.42 5.49
C LEU A 188 -8.62 5.37 5.80
N HIS A 189 -8.29 5.56 7.09
CA HIS A 189 -7.09 6.30 7.47
C HIS A 189 -5.81 5.69 6.89
N ASN A 190 -5.67 4.37 6.96
CA ASN A 190 -4.51 3.68 6.42
C ASN A 190 -4.47 3.72 4.89
N LEU A 191 -5.60 3.49 4.23
CA LEU A 191 -5.72 3.56 2.77
C LEU A 191 -5.37 4.96 2.23
N MET A 192 -5.77 6.03 2.93
CA MET A 192 -5.44 7.40 2.52
C MET A 192 -3.93 7.67 2.59
N GLN A 193 -3.22 7.12 3.60
CA GLN A 193 -1.76 7.22 3.70
C GLN A 193 -1.08 6.50 2.54
N VAL A 194 -1.52 5.28 2.23
CA VAL A 194 -0.98 4.50 1.10
C VAL A 194 -1.27 5.20 -0.22
N ALA A 195 -2.49 5.70 -0.43
CA ALA A 195 -2.84 6.45 -1.65
C ALA A 195 -1.97 7.69 -1.83
N GLY A 196 -1.73 8.45 -0.76
CA GLY A 196 -0.84 9.61 -0.78
C GLY A 196 0.59 9.25 -1.15
N SER A 197 1.16 8.20 -0.54
CA SER A 197 2.52 7.76 -0.84
C SER A 197 2.67 7.29 -2.29
N VAL A 198 1.69 6.56 -2.83
CA VAL A 198 1.65 6.15 -4.24
C VAL A 198 1.58 7.37 -5.16
N GLY A 199 0.69 8.32 -4.87
CA GLY A 199 0.48 9.51 -5.69
C GLY A 199 1.73 10.39 -5.78
N VAL A 200 2.32 10.74 -4.63
CA VAL A 200 3.54 11.57 -4.57
C VAL A 200 4.72 10.87 -5.24
N SER A 201 4.91 9.58 -4.98
CA SER A 201 5.99 8.80 -5.59
C SER A 201 5.85 8.72 -7.12
N ALA A 202 4.61 8.54 -7.61
CA ALA A 202 4.33 8.49 -9.04
C ALA A 202 4.54 9.86 -9.74
N GLU A 203 4.17 10.96 -9.08
CA GLU A 203 4.38 12.31 -9.63
C GLU A 203 5.86 12.65 -9.73
N GLN A 204 6.64 12.36 -8.69
CA GLN A 204 8.07 12.70 -8.65
C GLN A 204 8.90 11.90 -9.63
N ARG A 205 8.55 10.65 -9.94
CA ARG A 205 9.33 9.79 -10.83
C ARG A 205 9.08 10.14 -12.30
N THR A 206 10.03 10.85 -12.89
CA THR A 206 9.97 11.37 -14.28
C THR A 206 10.64 10.42 -15.28
N GLU A 207 10.21 9.17 -15.27
CA GLU A 207 10.60 8.10 -16.21
C GLU A 207 9.45 7.11 -16.37
N SER A 208 9.54 6.21 -17.34
CA SER A 208 8.71 5.01 -17.43
C SER A 208 9.52 3.77 -17.08
N ARG A 209 9.00 2.93 -16.11
CA ARG A 209 9.69 1.73 -15.64
C ARG A 209 8.69 0.69 -15.12
N GLY A 210 8.67 -0.48 -15.75
CA GLY A 210 7.76 -1.56 -15.36
C GLY A 210 6.30 -1.14 -15.46
N ALA A 211 5.56 -1.18 -14.35
CA ALA A 211 4.16 -0.78 -14.30
C ALA A 211 3.96 0.75 -14.24
N HIS A 212 5.00 1.52 -13.97
CA HIS A 212 4.95 2.98 -13.99
C HIS A 212 5.11 3.49 -15.42
N ALA A 213 4.00 3.84 -16.08
CA ALA A 213 3.98 4.33 -17.45
C ALA A 213 3.63 5.83 -17.47
N ARG A 214 4.60 6.67 -17.85
CA ARG A 214 4.47 8.11 -17.98
C ARG A 214 4.38 8.48 -19.45
N GLU A 215 3.25 9.03 -19.89
CA GLU A 215 3.08 9.47 -21.29
C GLU A 215 3.97 10.68 -21.63
N ASP A 216 4.24 11.52 -20.63
CA ASP A 216 5.12 12.69 -20.71
C ASP A 216 6.61 12.35 -20.52
N PHE A 217 6.95 11.18 -19.98
CA PHE A 217 8.32 10.65 -19.81
C PHE A 217 8.37 9.17 -20.22
N PRO A 218 8.21 8.82 -21.51
CA PRO A 218 8.02 7.45 -21.95
C PRO A 218 9.27 6.55 -21.81
N GLU A 219 10.44 7.16 -21.73
CA GLU A 219 11.72 6.44 -21.69
C GLU A 219 12.12 6.07 -20.26
N ARG A 220 12.84 4.95 -20.16
CA ARG A 220 13.52 4.54 -18.92
C ARG A 220 14.79 5.36 -18.73
N ASP A 221 15.05 5.83 -17.52
CA ASP A 221 16.20 6.64 -17.16
C ASP A 221 17.00 5.98 -16.02
N ASP A 222 18.02 5.19 -16.39
CA ASP A 222 18.88 4.52 -15.42
C ASP A 222 19.90 5.44 -14.76
N GLU A 223 20.21 6.59 -15.38
CA GLU A 223 21.17 7.55 -14.83
C GLU A 223 20.60 8.25 -13.58
N ASN A 224 19.34 8.69 -13.65
CA ASN A 224 18.71 9.44 -12.57
C ASN A 224 17.82 8.59 -11.67
N TRP A 225 17.23 7.49 -12.20
CA TRP A 225 16.15 6.76 -11.54
C TRP A 225 16.43 5.28 -11.24
N LEU A 226 17.69 4.78 -11.41
CA LEU A 226 18.03 3.43 -10.92
C LEU A 226 18.16 3.43 -9.39
N LYS A 227 17.09 3.78 -8.72
CA LYS A 227 16.98 3.90 -7.25
C LYS A 227 15.53 3.79 -6.80
N HIS A 228 15.34 3.46 -5.53
CA HIS A 228 14.02 3.50 -4.89
C HIS A 228 13.56 4.95 -4.66
N THR A 229 12.25 5.17 -4.73
CA THR A 229 11.60 6.37 -4.21
C THR A 229 11.13 6.05 -2.79
N LEU A 230 11.56 6.84 -1.82
CA LEU A 230 11.13 6.72 -0.41
C LEU A 230 10.19 7.88 -0.07
N PHE A 231 9.17 7.57 0.75
CA PHE A 231 8.15 8.53 1.19
C PHE A 231 8.11 8.58 2.72
#